data_2334a7c1f4f2cdba57f8c34b132cb61a
#
_entry.id   2334a7c1f4f2cdba57f8c34b132cb61a
#
_cell.length_a   1.000
_cell.length_b   1.000
_cell.length_c   1.000
_cell.angle_alpha   90.00
_cell.angle_beta   90.00
_cell.angle_gamma   90.00
#
_symmetry.space_group_name_H-M   'P 1'
#
loop_
_entity.id
_entity.type
_entity.pdbx_description
1 polymer ?
#
loop_
_entity_poly.entity_id
_entity_poly.type
_entity_poly.pdbx_seq_one_letter_code
_entity_poly.pdbx_strand_id
1 'polypeptide(L)'
;MNVDHLIIGQGLAGSLLGYRLILAGRRIVIIDPAKENASCIAGGLINPVTGMRFVKNPNAEVCLSHAKRLYQALESTFNTPFFLEKKLLRFFKNAEEKTAFNKRKNDPAYQDFFNHATQDNTQLADFTCPFGAIEQ
;
A
#
# COMPACT_ATOMS: atom_id res chain seq x y z
N MET A 1 30.98 -1.97 20.40
CA MET A 1 29.52 -2.20 20.43
C MET A 1 29.21 -3.27 19.39
N ASN A 2 28.67 -4.41 19.80
CA ASN A 2 28.35 -5.49 18.84
C ASN A 2 26.90 -5.34 18.42
N VAL A 3 26.64 -5.18 17.13
CA VAL A 3 25.31 -5.09 16.53
C VAL A 3 25.14 -6.20 15.53
N ASP A 4 23.90 -6.71 15.40
CA ASP A 4 23.60 -7.80 14.50
C ASP A 4 23.23 -7.27 13.11
N HIS A 5 22.61 -6.08 13.06
CA HIS A 5 22.18 -5.44 11.80
C HIS A 5 22.37 -3.93 11.84
N LEU A 6 22.78 -3.38 10.70
CA LEU A 6 22.82 -1.95 10.42
C LEU A 6 21.75 -1.63 9.36
N ILE A 7 20.84 -0.71 9.67
CA ILE A 7 19.81 -0.22 8.76
C ILE A 7 20.19 1.20 8.34
N ILE A 8 20.21 1.46 7.06
CA ILE A 8 20.44 2.79 6.49
C ILE A 8 19.11 3.33 5.97
N GLY A 9 18.63 4.39 6.60
CA GLY A 9 17.34 5.02 6.33
C GLY A 9 16.24 4.56 7.30
N GLN A 10 15.53 5.52 7.89
CA GLN A 10 14.40 5.32 8.81
C GLN A 10 13.07 5.76 8.19
N GLY A 11 12.92 5.58 6.89
CA GLY A 11 11.61 5.65 6.25
C GLY A 11 10.73 4.45 6.64
N LEU A 12 9.55 4.31 6.05
CA LEU A 12 8.59 3.24 6.36
C LEU A 12 9.23 1.84 6.34
N ALA A 13 9.99 1.52 5.30
CA ALA A 13 10.63 0.21 5.17
C ALA A 13 11.68 -0.05 6.26
N GLY A 14 12.56 0.92 6.53
CA GLY A 14 13.59 0.81 7.57
C GLY A 14 13.00 0.70 8.96
N SER A 15 11.96 1.47 9.25
CA SER A 15 11.24 1.44 10.54
C SER A 15 10.56 0.08 10.77
N LEU A 16 9.83 -0.43 9.77
CA LEU A 16 9.15 -1.72 9.87
C LEU A 16 10.14 -2.90 9.97
N LEU A 17 11.24 -2.85 9.22
CA LEU A 17 12.31 -3.84 9.32
C LEU A 17 12.95 -3.79 10.71
N GLY A 18 13.31 -2.61 11.19
CA GLY A 18 13.87 -2.41 12.52
C GLY A 18 12.95 -2.95 13.62
N TYR A 19 11.68 -2.63 13.57
CA TYR A 19 10.67 -3.15 14.48
C TYR A 19 10.65 -4.69 14.50
N ARG A 20 10.61 -5.32 13.33
CA ARG A 20 10.60 -6.79 13.22
C ARG A 20 11.88 -7.43 13.77
N LEU A 21 13.03 -6.82 13.52
CA LEU A 21 14.32 -7.30 14.04
C LEU A 21 14.42 -7.18 15.56
N ILE A 22 13.91 -6.09 16.14
CA ILE A 22 13.83 -5.90 17.59
C ILE A 22 12.93 -6.97 18.23
N LEU A 23 11.77 -7.23 17.66
CA LEU A 23 10.88 -8.30 18.12
C LEU A 23 11.52 -9.69 18.04
N ALA A 24 12.44 -9.89 17.09
CA ALA A 24 13.25 -11.10 16.96
C ALA A 24 14.47 -11.14 17.88
N GLY A 25 14.59 -10.19 18.82
CA GLY A 25 15.69 -10.11 19.78
C GLY A 25 17.03 -9.69 19.16
N ARG A 26 17.00 -9.06 17.97
CA ARG A 26 18.24 -8.63 17.29
C ARG A 26 18.64 -7.23 17.75
N ARG A 27 19.96 -7.03 17.90
CA ARG A 27 20.53 -5.72 18.19
C ARG A 27 20.74 -4.98 16.87
N ILE A 28 20.13 -3.81 16.75
CA ILE A 28 20.17 -3.02 15.53
C ILE A 28 20.74 -1.63 15.78
N VAL A 29 21.30 -1.06 14.74
CA VAL A 29 21.59 0.37 14.62
C VAL A 29 20.90 0.88 13.37
N ILE A 30 20.24 2.04 13.50
CA ILE A 30 19.65 2.74 12.37
C ILE A 30 20.43 4.04 12.18
N ILE A 31 20.85 4.29 10.95
CA ILE A 31 21.48 5.54 10.53
C ILE A 31 20.54 6.26 9.58
N ASP A 32 20.10 7.45 9.97
CA ASP A 32 19.20 8.27 9.16
C ASP A 32 19.60 9.75 9.29
N PRO A 33 19.54 10.54 8.21
CA PRO A 33 19.89 11.96 8.25
C PRO A 33 18.86 12.82 9.00
N ALA A 34 17.78 12.23 9.51
CA ALA A 34 16.69 12.91 10.22
C ALA A 34 16.05 14.06 9.39
N LYS A 35 16.05 13.93 8.08
CA LYS A 35 15.41 14.86 7.16
C LYS A 35 14.08 14.29 6.66
N GLU A 36 13.23 15.15 6.12
CA GLU A 36 12.02 14.71 5.43
C GLU A 36 12.37 13.68 4.38
N ASN A 37 11.65 12.58 4.38
CA ASN A 37 11.83 11.47 3.44
C ASN A 37 10.54 11.18 2.68
N ALA A 38 10.64 10.35 1.65
CA ALA A 38 9.49 10.02 0.82
C ALA A 38 8.32 9.44 1.61
N SER A 39 8.56 8.73 2.70
CA SER A 39 7.50 8.16 3.55
C SER A 39 6.73 9.23 4.34
N CYS A 40 7.40 10.31 4.74
CA CYS A 40 6.76 11.44 5.42
C CYS A 40 5.91 12.30 4.47
N ILE A 41 6.33 12.39 3.19
CA ILE A 41 5.66 13.22 2.18
C ILE A 41 4.55 12.44 1.45
N ALA A 42 4.66 11.11 1.39
CA ALA A 42 3.70 10.26 0.74
C ALA A 42 2.31 10.35 1.41
N GLY A 43 1.25 10.36 0.61
CA GLY A 43 -0.13 10.38 1.11
C GLY A 43 -0.60 9.08 1.76
N GLY A 44 0.28 8.12 2.04
CA GLY A 44 -0.03 6.86 2.70
C GLY A 44 -0.93 5.90 1.89
N LEU A 45 -1.18 6.19 0.62
CA LEU A 45 -2.07 5.39 -0.20
C LEU A 45 -1.38 4.10 -0.67
N ILE A 46 -1.98 2.96 -0.32
CA ILE A 46 -1.59 1.65 -0.85
C ILE A 46 -2.54 1.30 -2.00
N ASN A 47 -2.02 1.37 -3.23
CA ASN A 47 -2.78 1.05 -4.43
C ASN A 47 -2.12 -0.13 -5.17
N PRO A 48 -2.75 -1.31 -5.20
CA PRO A 48 -2.20 -2.50 -5.83
C PRO A 48 -2.22 -2.46 -7.36
N VAL A 49 -3.09 -1.63 -7.95
CA VAL A 49 -3.28 -1.51 -9.39
C VAL A 49 -2.94 -0.09 -9.83
N THR A 50 -1.83 0.06 -10.53
CA THR A 50 -1.25 1.38 -10.83
C THR A 50 -1.10 1.66 -12.32
N GLY A 51 -0.79 2.93 -12.63
CA GLY A 51 -0.52 3.39 -13.99
C GLY A 51 -1.76 3.44 -14.90
N MET A 52 -1.58 4.02 -16.08
CA MET A 52 -2.66 4.19 -17.07
C MET A 52 -3.14 2.86 -17.66
N ARG A 53 -2.32 1.82 -17.62
CA ARG A 53 -2.65 0.48 -18.12
C ARG A 53 -3.22 -0.46 -17.06
N PHE A 54 -3.48 0.03 -15.85
CA PHE A 54 -4.02 -0.75 -14.74
C PHE A 54 -3.21 -2.03 -14.48
N VAL A 55 -1.92 -1.86 -14.28
CA VAL A 55 -1.03 -2.99 -14.03
C VAL A 55 -1.03 -3.32 -12.55
N LYS A 56 -1.33 -4.56 -12.24
CA LYS A 56 -1.22 -5.11 -10.89
C LYS A 56 0.20 -5.58 -10.63
N ASN A 57 0.72 -5.30 -9.44
CA ASN A 57 1.96 -5.93 -8.98
C ASN A 57 1.74 -7.46 -8.89
N PRO A 58 2.62 -8.29 -9.45
CA PRO A 58 2.47 -9.75 -9.42
C PRO A 58 2.31 -10.35 -8.02
N ASN A 59 2.88 -9.72 -7.01
CA ASN A 59 2.82 -10.17 -5.61
C ASN A 59 1.83 -9.34 -4.75
N ALA A 60 0.92 -8.60 -5.39
CA ALA A 60 0.04 -7.68 -4.68
C ALA A 60 -0.73 -8.37 -3.56
N GLU A 61 -1.40 -9.48 -3.83
CA GLU A 61 -2.24 -10.17 -2.84
C GLU A 61 -1.44 -10.64 -1.63
N VAL A 62 -0.27 -11.23 -1.88
CA VAL A 62 0.61 -11.71 -0.80
C VAL A 62 1.14 -10.55 0.02
N CYS A 63 1.65 -9.50 -0.64
CA CYS A 63 2.18 -8.31 0.04
C CYS A 63 1.09 -7.61 0.86
N LEU A 64 -0.09 -7.45 0.30
CA LEU A 64 -1.21 -6.79 0.96
C LEU A 64 -1.73 -7.57 2.16
N SER A 65 -1.86 -8.90 2.03
CA SER A 65 -2.24 -9.77 3.15
C SER A 65 -1.24 -9.67 4.31
N HIS A 66 0.05 -9.63 4.02
CA HIS A 66 1.09 -9.44 5.03
C HIS A 66 1.07 -8.03 5.63
N ALA A 67 0.90 -7.00 4.81
CA ALA A 67 0.81 -5.61 5.26
C ALA A 67 -0.38 -5.41 6.20
N LYS A 68 -1.56 -5.88 5.81
CA LYS A 68 -2.77 -5.80 6.65
C LYS A 68 -2.55 -6.40 8.04
N ARG A 69 -2.03 -7.62 8.11
CA ARG A 69 -1.73 -8.27 9.39
C ARG A 69 -0.71 -7.50 10.23
N LEU A 70 0.33 -6.97 9.58
CA LEU A 70 1.34 -6.19 10.28
C LEU A 70 0.76 -4.89 10.84
N TYR A 71 0.01 -4.15 10.03
CA TYR A 71 -0.58 -2.89 10.46
C TYR A 71 -1.62 -3.10 11.56
N GLN A 72 -2.47 -4.12 11.48
CA GLN A 72 -3.41 -4.47 12.56
C GLN A 72 -2.69 -4.80 13.88
N ALA A 73 -1.57 -5.50 13.82
CA ALA A 73 -0.75 -5.76 15.01
C ALA A 73 -0.14 -4.48 15.58
N LEU A 74 0.30 -3.56 14.72
CA LEU A 74 0.84 -2.25 15.14
C LEU A 74 -0.27 -1.37 15.75
N GLU A 75 -1.46 -1.32 15.14
CA GLU A 75 -2.62 -0.60 15.70
C GLU A 75 -2.95 -1.10 17.10
N SER A 76 -2.94 -2.41 17.31
CA SER A 76 -3.14 -3.00 18.63
C SER A 76 -2.03 -2.63 19.60
N THR A 77 -0.77 -2.59 19.13
CA THR A 77 0.39 -2.24 19.97
C THR A 77 0.36 -0.77 20.40
N PHE A 78 0.00 0.13 19.48
CA PHE A 78 -0.02 1.57 19.72
C PHE A 78 -1.37 2.10 20.20
N ASN A 79 -2.39 1.24 20.23
CA ASN A 79 -3.78 1.60 20.55
C ASN A 79 -4.27 2.80 19.72
N THR A 80 -3.94 2.81 18.43
CA THR A 80 -4.26 3.90 17.52
C THR A 80 -4.59 3.31 16.14
N PRO A 81 -5.78 3.57 15.58
CA PRO A 81 -6.11 3.16 14.23
C PRO A 81 -5.41 4.08 13.23
N PHE A 82 -4.74 3.50 12.25
CA PHE A 82 -4.09 4.24 11.15
C PHE A 82 -4.12 3.49 9.82
N PHE A 83 -4.62 2.26 9.81
CA PHE A 83 -4.77 1.47 8.59
C PHE A 83 -6.24 1.44 8.15
N LEU A 84 -6.59 2.27 7.18
CA LEU A 84 -7.97 2.49 6.76
C LEU A 84 -8.22 1.86 5.39
N GLU A 85 -9.17 0.94 5.32
CA GLU A 85 -9.65 0.42 4.04
C GLU A 85 -10.60 1.44 3.39
N LYS A 86 -10.21 1.97 2.24
CA LYS A 86 -10.97 2.98 1.49
C LYS A 86 -11.21 2.54 0.06
N LYS A 87 -12.31 2.98 -0.51
CA LYS A 87 -12.57 2.88 -1.93
C LYS A 87 -11.81 3.98 -2.65
N LEU A 88 -11.05 3.61 -3.67
CA LEU A 88 -10.37 4.58 -4.53
C LEU A 88 -11.24 4.87 -5.75
N LEU A 89 -11.65 6.11 -5.89
CA LEU A 89 -12.34 6.60 -7.07
C LEU A 89 -11.31 7.15 -8.06
N ARG A 90 -11.35 6.66 -9.30
CA ARG A 90 -10.42 7.09 -10.33
C ARG A 90 -11.17 7.55 -11.58
N PHE A 91 -10.84 8.75 -12.04
CA PHE A 91 -11.33 9.30 -13.30
C PHE A 91 -10.44 8.86 -14.46
N PHE A 92 -11.03 8.43 -15.56
CA PHE A 92 -10.28 8.17 -16.78
C PHE A 92 -9.83 9.47 -17.43
N LYS A 93 -8.56 9.55 -17.77
CA LYS A 93 -8.00 10.72 -18.43
C LYS A 93 -8.32 10.76 -19.92
N ASN A 94 -8.50 9.60 -20.55
CA ASN A 94 -8.74 9.45 -21.97
C ASN A 94 -9.38 8.10 -22.32
N ALA A 95 -9.72 7.92 -23.59
CA ALA A 95 -10.35 6.70 -24.12
C ALA A 95 -9.43 5.46 -24.01
N GLU A 96 -8.11 5.64 -24.11
CA GLU A 96 -7.13 4.55 -24.00
C GLU A 96 -7.13 3.96 -22.60
N GLU A 97 -7.18 4.84 -21.58
CA GLU A 97 -7.24 4.42 -20.19
C GLU A 97 -8.55 3.65 -19.89
N LYS A 98 -9.68 4.12 -20.42
CA LYS A 98 -10.97 3.41 -20.34
C LYS A 98 -10.92 2.04 -20.98
N THR A 99 -10.29 1.93 -22.15
CA THR A 99 -10.12 0.66 -22.85
C THR A 99 -9.23 -0.31 -22.05
N ALA A 100 -8.13 0.18 -21.50
CA ALA A 100 -7.25 -0.60 -20.65
C ALA A 100 -7.97 -1.11 -19.39
N PHE A 101 -8.78 -0.26 -18.76
CA PHE A 101 -9.62 -0.65 -17.63
C PHE A 101 -10.60 -1.76 -17.99
N ASN A 102 -11.36 -1.59 -19.07
CA ASN A 102 -12.35 -2.59 -19.51
C ASN A 102 -11.71 -3.95 -19.79
N LYS A 103 -10.50 -3.96 -20.34
CA LYS A 103 -9.73 -5.20 -20.53
C LYS A 103 -9.39 -5.85 -19.18
N ARG A 104 -8.96 -5.08 -18.19
CA ARG A 104 -8.59 -5.59 -16.87
C ARG A 104 -9.79 -5.99 -16.03
N LYS A 105 -10.91 -5.26 -16.13
CA LYS A 105 -12.15 -5.57 -15.42
C LYS A 105 -12.67 -6.98 -15.72
N ASN A 106 -12.44 -7.46 -16.93
CA ASN A 106 -12.87 -8.80 -17.38
C ASN A 106 -11.81 -9.89 -17.12
N ASP A 107 -10.66 -9.53 -16.56
CA ASP A 107 -9.59 -10.47 -16.25
C ASP A 107 -9.81 -11.04 -14.83
N PRO A 108 -9.96 -12.37 -14.68
CA PRO A 108 -10.15 -13.00 -13.37
C PRO A 108 -9.09 -12.62 -12.33
N ALA A 109 -7.86 -12.37 -12.76
CA ALA A 109 -6.77 -11.98 -11.89
C ALA A 109 -6.93 -10.58 -11.25
N TYR A 110 -7.93 -9.82 -11.66
CA TYR A 110 -8.21 -8.46 -11.18
C TYR A 110 -9.55 -8.32 -10.46
N GLN A 111 -10.35 -9.38 -10.36
CA GLN A 111 -11.72 -9.30 -9.81
C GLN A 111 -11.75 -8.76 -8.37
N ASP A 112 -10.78 -9.13 -7.55
CA ASP A 112 -10.70 -8.69 -6.15
C ASP A 112 -10.36 -7.20 -6.01
N PHE A 113 -9.86 -6.58 -7.07
CA PHE A 113 -9.42 -5.18 -7.08
C PHE A 113 -10.42 -4.23 -7.74
N PHE A 114 -11.33 -4.77 -8.53
CA PHE A 114 -12.34 -3.97 -9.21
C PHE A 114 -13.72 -4.34 -8.70
N ASN A 115 -14.35 -3.43 -7.98
CA ASN A 115 -15.77 -3.56 -7.73
C ASN A 115 -16.53 -3.46 -9.06
N HIS A 116 -17.61 -4.22 -9.16
CA HIS A 116 -18.60 -4.04 -10.20
C HIS A 116 -19.27 -2.67 -10.00
N ALA A 117 -18.53 -1.63 -10.40
CA ALA A 117 -19.06 -0.28 -10.38
C ALA A 117 -20.31 -0.24 -11.24
N THR A 118 -21.35 0.28 -10.67
CA THR A 118 -22.58 0.68 -11.31
C THR A 118 -22.30 1.33 -12.64
N GLN A 119 -22.99 0.86 -13.67
CA GLN A 119 -22.91 1.35 -15.05
C GLN A 119 -23.55 2.71 -15.22
N ASP A 120 -23.29 3.66 -14.36
CA ASP A 120 -23.70 5.02 -14.63
C ASP A 120 -22.66 5.73 -15.46
N ASN A 121 -23.13 6.40 -16.50
CA ASN A 121 -22.49 7.13 -17.59
C ASN A 121 -21.42 8.16 -17.21
N THR A 122 -20.86 8.09 -16.04
CA THR A 122 -19.74 8.90 -15.58
C THR A 122 -18.44 8.17 -15.87
N GLN A 123 -17.42 8.87 -16.29
CA GLN A 123 -16.06 8.38 -16.57
C GLN A 123 -15.35 7.93 -15.27
N LEU A 124 -16.07 7.25 -14.39
CA LEU A 124 -15.66 6.85 -13.06
C LEU A 124 -15.40 5.35 -13.03
N ALA A 125 -14.21 4.94 -12.67
CA ALA A 125 -13.94 3.59 -12.23
C ALA A 125 -13.92 3.58 -10.70
N ASP A 126 -14.82 2.83 -10.10
CA ASP A 126 -14.83 2.60 -8.67
C ASP A 126 -13.87 1.44 -8.37
N PHE A 127 -12.82 1.73 -7.65
CA PHE A 127 -11.87 0.73 -7.17
C PHE A 127 -12.13 0.48 -5.69
N THR A 128 -12.44 -0.74 -5.34
CA THR A 128 -12.21 -1.13 -3.97
C THR A 128 -10.72 -1.41 -3.86
N CYS A 129 -10.01 -0.50 -3.23
CA CYS A 129 -8.74 -0.86 -2.66
C CYS A 129 -9.06 -1.50 -1.30
N PRO A 130 -8.96 -2.82 -1.12
CA PRO A 130 -9.21 -3.45 0.17
C PRO A 130 -8.12 -3.09 1.20
N PHE A 131 -7.25 -2.15 0.86
CA PHE A 131 -6.07 -1.80 1.62
C PHE A 131 -5.96 -0.29 1.77
N GLY A 132 -5.98 0.10 3.01
CA GLY A 132 -6.15 1.44 3.49
C GLY A 132 -5.08 2.45 3.15
N ALA A 133 -5.46 3.69 3.35
CA ALA A 133 -4.52 4.78 3.57
C ALA A 133 -3.97 4.69 5.00
N ILE A 134 -2.67 4.93 5.15
CA ILE A 134 -2.07 5.17 6.46
C ILE A 134 -2.30 6.67 6.71
N GLU A 135 -3.06 7.02 7.75
CA GLU A 135 -3.10 8.40 8.23
C GLU A 135 -1.75 8.76 8.85
N GLN A 136 -1.21 9.90 8.45
CA GLN A 136 0.00 10.46 9.03
C GLN A 136 -0.33 11.31 10.25
#